data_88844580db85f2165de1d91d118380db
#
_entry.id   88844580db85f2165de1d91d118380db
#
_cell.length_a   1.000
_cell.length_b   1.000
_cell.length_c   1.000
_cell.angle_alpha   90.00
_cell.angle_beta   90.00
_cell.angle_gamma   90.00
#
_symmetry.space_group_name_H-M   'P 1'
#
loop_
_entity.id
_entity.type
_entity.pdbx_description
1 polymer ?
#
loop_
_entity_poly.entity_id
_entity_poly.type
_entity_poly.pdbx_seq_one_letter_code
_entity_poly.pdbx_strand_id
1 'polypeptide(L)'
;NRGVFLLCKITNLLIYSYDDIVEMYQSGKLAMYFGSSAGVKMFQDQGINTTFLPFFQENGEKWIMTTPYFQVALNRDLTQDESRRKKAMKVLSTMLSEDAQNQIISEGQDLLSYSQDVALQLTEYMKDVKPVIEENHMYIRIASNDFFSVSKDVVSKMISGEYDAGQAYQSFNAQLLEEKSTSEKIVLDSQKAYSSRFHSSGGNEAYSVMANTLRGIYGTDVLIATGNSFTGNVLKAGYTEKMAGDMIMPNDLLAYSSKMSGAELKETVKNFVEGYEGGFIPFNRGSLPVVSGISVEIKETEDGYTLSKVTKDGKQIQDEDTFTVTCLATSKHMEAYPADENIVFDGGDTTVKDTWTGYVSDGNAILAEPEDYMTLR
;
A
#
# COMPACT_ATOMS: atom_id res chain seq x y z
N ASN A 1 -34.91 -10.25 8.43
CA ASN A 1 -34.22 -9.97 9.72
C ASN A 1 -33.30 -11.09 10.24
N ARG A 2 -32.90 -12.08 9.44
CA ARG A 2 -31.93 -13.11 9.87
C ARG A 2 -30.59 -13.05 9.18
N GLY A 3 -30.40 -12.22 8.15
CA GLY A 3 -29.16 -12.16 7.37
C GLY A 3 -28.04 -11.30 7.97
N VAL A 4 -28.37 -10.28 8.73
CA VAL A 4 -27.37 -9.36 9.34
C VAL A 4 -26.75 -9.97 10.62
N PHE A 5 -27.40 -10.93 11.26
CA PHE A 5 -26.94 -11.52 12.52
C PHE A 5 -25.84 -12.60 12.37
N LEU A 6 -25.55 -13.10 11.17
CA LEU A 6 -24.51 -14.11 11.00
C LEU A 6 -23.10 -13.50 11.03
N LEU A 7 -22.96 -12.25 10.64
CA LEU A 7 -21.68 -11.49 10.74
C LEU A 7 -21.31 -11.15 12.20
N CYS A 8 -22.29 -11.01 13.08
CA CYS A 8 -22.06 -10.62 14.48
C CYS A 8 -21.65 -11.75 15.43
N LYS A 9 -21.66 -13.01 15.00
CA LYS A 9 -21.26 -14.13 15.87
C LYS A 9 -19.78 -14.54 15.74
N ILE A 10 -19.04 -13.95 14.80
CA ILE A 10 -17.59 -14.12 14.72
C ILE A 10 -16.98 -12.99 15.55
N THR A 11 -16.90 -13.20 16.84
CA THR A 11 -16.38 -12.26 17.85
C THR A 11 -14.92 -11.87 17.65
N ASN A 12 -14.25 -12.36 16.60
CA ASN A 12 -12.85 -12.13 16.30
C ASN A 12 -12.56 -11.67 14.85
N LEU A 13 -13.54 -11.19 14.09
CA LEU A 13 -13.31 -10.68 12.72
C LEU A 13 -12.32 -9.51 12.66
N LEU A 14 -12.10 -8.81 13.78
CA LEU A 14 -11.17 -7.69 13.87
C LEU A 14 -9.68 -8.09 13.87
N ILE A 15 -9.39 -9.37 14.14
CA ILE A 15 -8.02 -9.89 14.13
C ILE A 15 -7.64 -10.51 12.79
N TYR A 16 -8.58 -10.68 11.86
CA TYR A 16 -8.30 -11.24 10.56
C TYR A 16 -7.86 -10.15 9.57
N SER A 17 -6.79 -10.42 8.85
CA SER A 17 -6.38 -9.62 7.71
C SER A 17 -7.39 -9.77 6.55
N TYR A 18 -7.31 -8.89 5.55
CA TYR A 18 -8.11 -9.04 4.33
C TYR A 18 -7.89 -10.40 3.66
N ASP A 19 -6.67 -10.87 3.66
CA ASP A 19 -6.29 -12.15 3.03
C ASP A 19 -6.85 -13.35 3.80
N ASP A 20 -6.87 -13.30 5.14
CA ASP A 20 -7.54 -14.33 5.95
C ASP A 20 -9.02 -14.41 5.63
N ILE A 21 -9.68 -13.26 5.47
CA ILE A 21 -11.09 -13.17 5.08
C ILE A 21 -11.31 -13.78 3.69
N VAL A 22 -10.43 -13.48 2.74
CA VAL A 22 -10.47 -14.06 1.39
C VAL A 22 -10.30 -15.58 1.46
N GLU A 23 -9.32 -16.09 2.20
CA GLU A 23 -9.09 -17.53 2.40
C GLU A 23 -10.30 -18.21 3.08
N MET A 24 -10.88 -17.59 4.10
CA MET A 24 -12.09 -18.09 4.75
C MET A 24 -13.27 -18.16 3.77
N TYR A 25 -13.41 -17.20 2.87
CA TYR A 25 -14.42 -17.21 1.83
C TYR A 25 -14.15 -18.34 0.82
N GLN A 26 -12.93 -18.45 0.34
CA GLN A 26 -12.48 -19.50 -0.60
C GLN A 26 -12.70 -20.91 -0.04
N SER A 27 -12.43 -21.10 1.25
CA SER A 27 -12.62 -22.39 1.93
C SER A 27 -14.07 -22.67 2.35
N GLY A 28 -15.03 -21.78 2.03
CA GLY A 28 -16.45 -21.92 2.39
C GLY A 28 -16.75 -21.70 3.88
N LYS A 29 -15.77 -21.22 4.65
CA LYS A 29 -15.97 -20.86 6.08
C LYS A 29 -16.73 -19.55 6.25
N LEU A 30 -16.74 -18.70 5.23
CA LEU A 30 -17.41 -17.41 5.20
C LEU A 30 -18.36 -17.36 4.00
N ALA A 31 -19.63 -17.02 4.24
CA ALA A 31 -20.64 -16.95 3.19
C ALA A 31 -20.63 -15.64 2.40
N MET A 32 -20.16 -14.54 3.01
CA MET A 32 -20.14 -13.20 2.42
C MET A 32 -19.00 -12.40 3.02
N TYR A 33 -18.42 -11.49 2.24
CA TYR A 33 -17.47 -10.50 2.72
C TYR A 33 -17.60 -9.21 1.91
N PHE A 34 -17.02 -8.13 2.41
CA PHE A 34 -16.92 -6.88 1.67
C PHE A 34 -15.70 -6.90 0.75
N GLY A 35 -15.92 -6.82 -0.55
CA GLY A 35 -14.88 -6.88 -1.55
C GLY A 35 -15.14 -5.93 -2.72
N SER A 36 -14.19 -5.83 -3.63
CA SER A 36 -14.35 -5.10 -4.89
C SER A 36 -14.75 -6.04 -6.04
N SER A 37 -15.33 -5.49 -7.11
CA SER A 37 -15.63 -6.25 -8.33
C SER A 37 -14.38 -6.90 -8.93
N ALA A 38 -13.21 -6.30 -8.77
CA ALA A 38 -11.93 -6.87 -9.23
C ALA A 38 -11.60 -8.23 -8.59
N GLY A 39 -12.08 -8.51 -7.37
CA GLY A 39 -11.87 -9.80 -6.70
C GLY A 39 -12.75 -10.94 -7.22
N VAL A 40 -13.84 -10.62 -7.90
CA VAL A 40 -14.82 -11.62 -8.34
C VAL A 40 -14.21 -12.59 -9.36
N LYS A 41 -13.44 -12.07 -10.32
CA LYS A 41 -12.76 -12.91 -11.33
C LYS A 41 -11.82 -13.93 -10.69
N MET A 42 -11.06 -13.55 -9.68
CA MET A 42 -10.14 -14.44 -8.99
C MET A 42 -10.86 -15.68 -8.42
N PHE A 43 -12.05 -15.51 -7.83
CA PHE A 43 -12.82 -16.63 -7.29
C PHE A 43 -13.36 -17.54 -8.38
N GLN A 44 -13.73 -16.96 -9.51
CA GLN A 44 -14.24 -17.75 -10.64
C GLN A 44 -13.17 -18.57 -11.32
N ASP A 45 -11.99 -18.00 -11.51
CA ASP A 45 -10.83 -18.72 -12.03
C ASP A 45 -10.48 -19.92 -11.13
N GLN A 46 -10.85 -19.86 -9.87
CA GLN A 46 -10.75 -20.94 -8.88
C GLN A 46 -11.99 -21.85 -8.82
N GLY A 47 -13.01 -21.62 -9.65
CA GLY A 47 -14.24 -22.41 -9.67
C GLY A 47 -15.20 -22.11 -8.50
N ILE A 48 -15.03 -21.00 -7.80
CA ILE A 48 -15.91 -20.59 -6.70
C ILE A 48 -17.09 -19.82 -7.28
N ASN A 49 -18.28 -20.33 -7.07
CA ASN A 49 -19.52 -19.66 -7.50
C ASN A 49 -19.78 -18.46 -6.57
N THR A 50 -19.58 -17.25 -7.08
CA THR A 50 -19.75 -16.01 -6.34
C THR A 50 -20.54 -14.98 -7.17
N THR A 51 -21.24 -14.08 -6.51
CA THR A 51 -21.93 -12.95 -7.13
C THR A 51 -21.72 -11.69 -6.30
N PHE A 52 -21.79 -10.55 -6.95
CA PHE A 52 -21.67 -9.24 -6.32
C PHE A 52 -23.08 -8.71 -5.97
N LEU A 53 -23.28 -8.33 -4.71
CA LEU A 53 -24.56 -7.81 -4.24
C LEU A 53 -24.47 -6.33 -3.86
N PRO A 54 -25.50 -5.53 -4.17
CA PRO A 54 -25.59 -4.15 -3.71
C PRO A 54 -25.85 -4.08 -2.19
N PHE A 55 -25.61 -2.92 -1.60
CA PHE A 55 -26.07 -2.61 -0.26
C PHE A 55 -27.57 -2.36 -0.26
N PHE A 56 -28.25 -2.83 0.76
CA PHE A 56 -29.68 -2.66 0.94
C PHE A 56 -29.92 -1.68 2.09
N GLN A 57 -30.73 -0.64 1.83
CA GLN A 57 -31.22 0.26 2.85
C GLN A 57 -32.51 -0.30 3.48
N GLU A 58 -32.90 0.24 4.63
CA GLU A 58 -34.13 -0.19 5.32
C GLU A 58 -35.40 0.03 4.48
N ASN A 59 -35.41 1.05 3.62
CA ASN A 59 -36.51 1.34 2.70
C ASN A 59 -36.52 0.44 1.45
N GLY A 60 -35.58 -0.49 1.33
CA GLY A 60 -35.45 -1.41 0.20
C GLY A 60 -34.65 -0.86 -0.98
N GLU A 61 -34.20 0.38 -0.93
CA GLU A 61 -33.31 0.93 -1.96
C GLU A 61 -31.96 0.18 -1.97
N LYS A 62 -31.41 0.07 -3.17
CA LYS A 62 -30.15 -0.61 -3.41
C LYS A 62 -29.11 0.43 -3.85
N TRP A 63 -27.92 0.33 -3.28
CA TRP A 63 -26.80 1.22 -3.55
C TRP A 63 -25.51 0.43 -3.73
N ILE A 64 -24.61 0.95 -4.54
CA ILE A 64 -23.22 0.46 -4.59
C ILE A 64 -22.25 1.59 -4.26
N MET A 65 -21.11 1.20 -3.72
CA MET A 65 -20.00 2.10 -3.51
C MET A 65 -19.01 1.96 -4.67
N THR A 66 -18.63 3.08 -5.28
CA THR A 66 -17.61 3.11 -6.32
C THR A 66 -16.42 3.93 -5.86
N THR A 67 -15.25 3.63 -6.39
CA THR A 67 -14.04 4.44 -6.20
C THR A 67 -13.37 4.63 -7.56
N PRO A 68 -12.76 5.79 -7.84
CA PRO A 68 -11.90 5.93 -9.01
C PRO A 68 -10.75 4.93 -8.91
N TYR A 69 -10.67 4.00 -9.86
CA TYR A 69 -9.61 3.00 -9.89
C TYR A 69 -8.30 3.60 -10.41
N PHE A 70 -8.41 4.50 -11.40
CA PHE A 70 -7.28 5.24 -11.94
C PHE A 70 -7.50 6.73 -11.81
N GLN A 71 -6.44 7.45 -11.53
CA GLN A 71 -6.40 8.90 -11.62
C GLN A 71 -5.21 9.27 -12.51
N VAL A 72 -5.45 10.12 -13.48
CA VAL A 72 -4.39 10.65 -14.36
C VAL A 72 -4.11 12.08 -13.99
N ALA A 73 -2.90 12.36 -13.52
CA ALA A 73 -2.44 13.71 -13.24
C ALA A 73 -1.40 14.13 -14.28
N LEU A 74 -1.53 15.34 -14.78
CA LEU A 74 -0.50 15.96 -15.61
C LEU A 74 0.44 16.77 -14.72
N ASN A 75 1.76 16.64 -14.96
CA ASN A 75 2.75 17.42 -14.23
C ASN A 75 2.55 18.92 -14.51
N ARG A 76 2.49 19.72 -13.45
CA ARG A 76 2.35 21.19 -13.54
C ARG A 76 3.43 21.85 -14.39
N ASP A 77 4.65 21.31 -14.38
CA ASP A 77 5.79 21.86 -15.14
C ASP A 77 5.57 21.78 -16.65
N LEU A 78 4.65 20.95 -17.12
CA LEU A 78 4.23 20.93 -18.53
C LEU A 78 3.62 22.26 -19.02
N THR A 79 3.21 23.14 -18.11
CA THR A 79 2.73 24.47 -18.46
C THR A 79 3.83 25.34 -19.08
N GLN A 80 5.09 25.04 -18.79
CA GLN A 80 6.27 25.77 -19.27
C GLN A 80 6.83 25.22 -20.60
N ASP A 81 6.35 24.04 -21.06
CA ASP A 81 6.79 23.39 -22.30
C ASP A 81 5.56 23.00 -23.14
N GLU A 82 5.20 23.84 -24.07
CA GLU A 82 4.01 23.65 -24.91
C GLU A 82 4.09 22.38 -25.76
N SER A 83 5.27 22.00 -26.24
CA SER A 83 5.44 20.79 -27.06
C SER A 83 5.20 19.53 -26.23
N ARG A 84 5.78 19.47 -25.04
CA ARG A 84 5.55 18.35 -24.10
C ARG A 84 4.11 18.32 -23.62
N ARG A 85 3.53 19.48 -23.32
CA ARG A 85 2.12 19.59 -22.92
C ARG A 85 1.19 19.03 -24.01
N LYS A 86 1.37 19.40 -25.28
CA LYS A 86 0.59 18.87 -26.40
C LYS A 86 0.69 17.35 -26.50
N LYS A 87 1.87 16.78 -26.34
CA LYS A 87 2.08 15.33 -26.35
C LYS A 87 1.36 14.64 -25.18
N ALA A 88 1.50 15.18 -23.96
CA ALA A 88 0.82 14.65 -22.79
C ALA A 88 -0.71 14.72 -22.91
N MET A 89 -1.26 15.84 -23.43
CA MET A 89 -2.68 15.99 -23.69
C MET A 89 -3.17 15.01 -24.77
N LYS A 90 -2.36 14.72 -25.77
CA LYS A 90 -2.70 13.71 -26.79
C LYS A 90 -2.79 12.31 -26.18
N VAL A 91 -1.84 11.94 -25.31
CA VAL A 91 -1.90 10.66 -24.59
C VAL A 91 -3.16 10.60 -23.74
N LEU A 92 -3.43 11.63 -22.94
CA LEU A 92 -4.62 11.68 -22.11
C LEU A 92 -5.91 11.56 -22.93
N SER A 93 -6.04 12.31 -24.03
CA SER A 93 -7.23 12.23 -24.90
C SER A 93 -7.36 10.86 -25.57
N THR A 94 -6.24 10.21 -25.88
CA THR A 94 -6.28 8.82 -26.40
C THR A 94 -6.77 7.85 -25.33
N MET A 95 -6.28 7.95 -24.10
CA MET A 95 -6.74 7.10 -22.98
C MET A 95 -8.24 7.30 -22.66
N LEU A 96 -8.75 8.51 -22.85
CA LEU A 96 -10.16 8.86 -22.63
C LEU A 96 -11.03 8.65 -23.87
N SER A 97 -10.48 8.20 -25.01
CA SER A 97 -11.26 7.89 -26.20
C SER A 97 -12.18 6.70 -25.99
N GLU A 98 -13.27 6.63 -26.71
CA GLU A 98 -14.22 5.53 -26.68
C GLU A 98 -13.54 4.18 -26.94
N ASP A 99 -12.68 4.12 -27.96
CA ASP A 99 -11.95 2.89 -28.31
C ASP A 99 -11.06 2.39 -27.15
N ALA A 100 -10.27 3.30 -26.54
CA ALA A 100 -9.41 2.94 -25.43
C ALA A 100 -10.21 2.54 -24.18
N GLN A 101 -11.32 3.24 -23.91
CA GLN A 101 -12.21 2.90 -22.79
C GLN A 101 -12.89 1.55 -23.01
N ASN A 102 -13.35 1.25 -24.21
CA ASN A 102 -13.90 -0.07 -24.55
C ASN A 102 -12.87 -1.18 -24.34
N GLN A 103 -11.62 -0.96 -24.76
CA GLN A 103 -10.55 -1.93 -24.56
C GLN A 103 -10.24 -2.13 -23.06
N ILE A 104 -10.11 -1.05 -22.28
CA ILE A 104 -9.86 -1.13 -20.83
C ILE A 104 -10.98 -1.91 -20.14
N ILE A 105 -12.23 -1.66 -20.49
CA ILE A 105 -13.38 -2.34 -19.89
C ILE A 105 -13.42 -3.81 -20.28
N SER A 106 -13.16 -4.13 -21.55
CA SER A 106 -13.18 -5.52 -22.03
C SER A 106 -12.10 -6.40 -21.39
N GLU A 107 -10.93 -5.80 -21.11
CA GLU A 107 -9.81 -6.51 -20.48
C GLU A 107 -9.88 -6.47 -18.94
N GLY A 108 -10.33 -5.34 -18.40
CA GLY A 108 -10.36 -5.08 -16.96
C GLY A 108 -11.53 -5.70 -16.21
N GLN A 109 -12.55 -6.16 -16.90
CA GLN A 109 -13.80 -6.75 -16.40
C GLN A 109 -14.50 -5.97 -15.28
N ASP A 110 -15.80 -5.72 -15.47
CA ASP A 110 -16.68 -5.06 -14.47
C ASP A 110 -16.17 -3.67 -14.00
N LEU A 111 -15.39 -2.98 -14.84
CA LEU A 111 -15.00 -1.60 -14.61
C LEU A 111 -16.04 -0.65 -15.24
N LEU A 112 -16.21 0.51 -14.61
CA LEU A 112 -17.04 1.58 -15.17
C LEU A 112 -16.18 2.51 -16.05
N SER A 113 -16.69 2.88 -17.22
CA SER A 113 -16.06 3.86 -18.08
C SER A 113 -16.08 5.27 -17.48
N TYR A 114 -15.08 6.06 -17.83
CA TYR A 114 -15.08 7.51 -17.61
C TYR A 114 -15.96 8.26 -18.62
N SER A 115 -16.31 7.59 -19.74
CA SER A 115 -17.17 8.16 -20.78
C SER A 115 -18.58 7.61 -20.67
N GLN A 116 -19.55 8.49 -20.74
CA GLN A 116 -20.98 8.12 -20.79
C GLN A 116 -21.36 7.49 -22.15
N ASP A 117 -20.55 7.70 -23.17
CA ASP A 117 -20.78 7.18 -24.52
C ASP A 117 -20.37 5.71 -24.66
N VAL A 118 -19.62 5.19 -23.68
CA VAL A 118 -19.19 3.79 -23.67
C VAL A 118 -20.24 2.92 -22.98
N ALA A 119 -20.75 1.94 -23.70
CA ALA A 119 -21.78 1.04 -23.18
C ALA A 119 -21.28 0.24 -21.97
N LEU A 120 -22.13 0.13 -20.96
CA LEU A 120 -21.87 -0.66 -19.75
C LEU A 120 -21.71 -2.14 -20.10
N GLN A 121 -20.52 -2.68 -19.87
CA GLN A 121 -20.20 -4.10 -20.09
C GLN A 121 -19.95 -4.74 -18.74
N LEU A 122 -20.92 -5.50 -18.23
CA LEU A 122 -20.82 -6.20 -16.96
C LEU A 122 -20.92 -7.71 -17.19
N THR A 123 -20.13 -8.45 -16.45
CA THR A 123 -20.20 -9.90 -16.42
C THR A 123 -21.49 -10.38 -15.73
N GLU A 124 -21.83 -11.66 -15.89
CA GLU A 124 -23.01 -12.26 -15.23
C GLU A 124 -22.97 -12.13 -13.69
N TYR A 125 -21.81 -11.96 -13.11
CA TYR A 125 -21.62 -11.81 -11.66
C TYR A 125 -22.08 -10.47 -11.12
N MET A 126 -22.12 -9.47 -12.01
CA MET A 126 -22.56 -8.12 -11.70
C MET A 126 -24.05 -7.89 -12.05
N LYS A 127 -24.77 -8.93 -12.44
CA LYS A 127 -26.17 -8.83 -12.86
C LYS A 127 -27.08 -8.18 -11.81
N ASP A 128 -26.83 -8.45 -10.52
CA ASP A 128 -27.67 -7.94 -9.43
C ASP A 128 -27.37 -6.46 -9.10
N VAL A 129 -26.21 -5.94 -9.54
CA VAL A 129 -25.84 -4.52 -9.38
C VAL A 129 -26.04 -3.72 -10.65
N LYS A 130 -26.23 -4.35 -11.81
CA LYS A 130 -26.43 -3.66 -13.07
C LYS A 130 -27.59 -2.65 -13.03
N PRO A 131 -28.79 -2.99 -12.53
CA PRO A 131 -29.88 -2.03 -12.42
C PRO A 131 -29.52 -0.82 -11.54
N VAL A 132 -28.77 -1.07 -10.46
CA VAL A 132 -28.34 -0.04 -9.50
C VAL A 132 -27.42 0.99 -10.17
N ILE A 133 -26.54 0.50 -11.07
CA ILE A 133 -25.65 1.35 -11.87
C ILE A 133 -26.46 2.15 -12.89
N GLU A 134 -27.38 1.50 -13.60
CA GLU A 134 -28.24 2.14 -14.60
C GLU A 134 -29.16 3.21 -14.00
N GLU A 135 -29.62 3.02 -12.77
CA GLU A 135 -30.40 3.97 -11.99
C GLU A 135 -29.55 5.07 -11.33
N ASN A 136 -28.21 5.01 -11.50
CA ASN A 136 -27.24 5.92 -10.88
C ASN A 136 -27.30 5.96 -9.35
N HIS A 137 -27.67 4.85 -8.71
CA HIS A 137 -27.63 4.69 -7.27
C HIS A 137 -26.22 4.32 -6.82
N MET A 138 -25.27 5.19 -7.14
CA MET A 138 -23.84 5.00 -6.86
C MET A 138 -23.34 6.04 -5.86
N TYR A 139 -22.69 5.56 -4.82
CA TYR A 139 -21.97 6.41 -3.89
C TYR A 139 -20.48 6.41 -4.26
N ILE A 140 -19.95 7.59 -4.57
CA ILE A 140 -18.53 7.74 -4.87
C ILE A 140 -17.79 7.92 -3.55
N ARG A 141 -16.96 6.95 -3.21
CA ARG A 141 -16.11 7.02 -2.03
C ARG A 141 -14.90 7.91 -2.31
N ILE A 142 -14.87 9.05 -1.64
CA ILE A 142 -13.71 9.93 -1.57
C ILE A 142 -13.29 9.93 -0.09
N ALA A 143 -12.51 8.94 0.31
CA ALA A 143 -12.08 8.82 1.69
C ALA A 143 -10.55 9.01 1.78
N SER A 144 -10.12 9.84 2.73
CA SER A 144 -8.72 9.95 3.11
C SER A 144 -8.29 8.76 3.97
N ASN A 145 -6.98 8.58 4.15
CA ASN A 145 -6.44 7.58 5.06
C ASN A 145 -6.94 7.80 6.50
N ASP A 146 -7.12 9.05 6.91
CA ASP A 146 -7.64 9.43 8.22
C ASP A 146 -9.04 8.88 8.46
N PHE A 147 -9.91 8.98 7.44
CA PHE A 147 -11.25 8.41 7.50
C PHE A 147 -11.21 6.91 7.78
N PHE A 148 -10.24 6.19 7.22
CA PHE A 148 -10.12 4.75 7.42
C PHE A 148 -9.62 4.39 8.80
N SER A 149 -8.57 5.06 9.30
CA SER A 149 -8.02 4.77 10.63
C SER A 149 -9.06 5.06 11.71
N VAL A 150 -9.70 6.22 11.66
CA VAL A 150 -10.77 6.58 12.60
C VAL A 150 -11.97 5.65 12.49
N SER A 151 -12.38 5.27 11.25
CA SER A 151 -13.47 4.31 11.06
C SER A 151 -13.16 2.96 11.68
N LYS A 152 -11.93 2.47 11.50
CA LYS A 152 -11.50 1.18 12.07
C LYS A 152 -11.59 1.19 13.60
N ASP A 153 -11.07 2.22 14.24
CA ASP A 153 -11.11 2.36 15.71
C ASP A 153 -12.57 2.40 16.22
N VAL A 154 -13.38 3.30 15.67
CA VAL A 154 -14.75 3.49 16.10
C VAL A 154 -15.61 2.26 15.86
N VAL A 155 -15.49 1.62 14.69
CA VAL A 155 -16.22 0.39 14.38
C VAL A 155 -15.80 -0.77 15.28
N SER A 156 -14.51 -0.88 15.60
CA SER A 156 -14.01 -1.87 16.56
C SER A 156 -14.67 -1.74 17.92
N LYS A 157 -14.79 -0.50 18.43
CA LYS A 157 -15.44 -0.19 19.71
C LYS A 157 -16.95 -0.42 19.69
N MET A 158 -17.60 -0.20 18.54
CA MET A 158 -19.02 -0.59 18.38
C MET A 158 -19.20 -2.11 18.42
N ILE A 159 -18.34 -2.85 17.74
CA ILE A 159 -18.44 -4.32 17.69
C ILE A 159 -18.17 -4.93 19.07
N SER A 160 -17.21 -4.37 19.82
CA SER A 160 -16.93 -4.81 21.19
C SER A 160 -18.03 -4.43 22.20
N GLY A 161 -18.97 -3.58 21.80
CA GLY A 161 -20.02 -3.07 22.69
C GLY A 161 -19.57 -1.92 23.61
N GLU A 162 -18.39 -1.38 23.39
CA GLU A 162 -17.87 -0.22 24.13
C GLU A 162 -18.62 1.05 23.74
N TYR A 163 -19.00 1.18 22.44
CA TYR A 163 -19.75 2.32 21.92
C TYR A 163 -21.14 1.90 21.43
N ASP A 164 -22.16 2.68 21.77
CA ASP A 164 -23.40 2.69 21.02
C ASP A 164 -23.27 3.56 19.75
N ALA A 165 -24.29 3.56 18.88
CA ALA A 165 -24.26 4.31 17.63
C ALA A 165 -24.07 5.82 17.81
N GLY A 166 -24.60 6.39 18.88
CA GLY A 166 -24.47 7.82 19.21
C GLY A 166 -23.05 8.16 19.65
N GLN A 167 -22.50 7.35 20.55
CA GLN A 167 -21.12 7.47 21.01
C GLN A 167 -20.13 7.29 19.87
N ALA A 168 -20.36 6.30 19.01
CA ALA A 168 -19.55 6.05 17.82
C ALA A 168 -19.53 7.26 16.89
N TYR A 169 -20.69 7.85 16.59
CA TYR A 169 -20.79 9.04 15.74
C TYR A 169 -20.07 10.25 16.37
N GLN A 170 -20.22 10.49 17.66
CA GLN A 170 -19.53 11.57 18.35
C GLN A 170 -18.03 11.37 18.37
N SER A 171 -17.56 10.17 18.70
CA SER A 171 -16.14 9.81 18.72
C SER A 171 -15.52 9.94 17.33
N PHE A 172 -16.21 9.47 16.30
CA PHE A 172 -15.76 9.58 14.91
C PHE A 172 -15.52 11.03 14.49
N ASN A 173 -16.50 11.91 14.75
CA ASN A 173 -16.36 13.32 14.42
C ASN A 173 -15.26 14.02 15.23
N ALA A 174 -15.13 13.69 16.53
CA ALA A 174 -14.08 14.27 17.37
C ALA A 174 -12.69 13.86 16.86
N GLN A 175 -12.47 12.58 16.56
CA GLN A 175 -11.19 12.10 16.07
C GLN A 175 -10.84 12.67 14.69
N LEU A 176 -11.79 12.81 13.75
CA LEU A 176 -11.53 13.47 12.47
C LEU A 176 -11.15 14.94 12.61
N LEU A 177 -11.71 15.65 13.60
CA LEU A 177 -11.36 17.06 13.87
C LEU A 177 -9.97 17.15 14.51
N GLU A 178 -9.62 16.22 15.40
CA GLU A 178 -8.30 16.14 16.02
C GLU A 178 -7.22 15.81 14.98
N GLU A 179 -7.44 14.81 14.14
CA GLU A 179 -6.57 14.45 13.01
C GLU A 179 -6.32 15.64 12.08
N LYS A 180 -7.38 16.40 11.75
CA LYS A 180 -7.25 17.60 10.94
C LYS A 180 -6.37 18.66 11.62
N SER A 181 -6.53 18.86 12.92
CA SER A 181 -5.72 19.80 13.70
C SER A 181 -4.25 19.37 13.74
N THR A 182 -3.98 18.09 13.99
CA THR A 182 -2.64 17.52 13.98
C THR A 182 -2.00 17.62 12.60
N SER A 183 -2.78 17.41 11.53
CA SER A 183 -2.28 17.47 10.16
C SER A 183 -1.80 18.86 9.72
N GLU A 184 -2.19 19.90 10.41
CA GLU A 184 -1.77 21.30 10.13
C GLU A 184 -0.43 21.65 10.80
N LYS A 185 0.02 20.86 11.81
CA LYS A 185 1.32 21.07 12.46
C LYS A 185 2.46 20.72 11.50
N ILE A 186 3.32 21.67 11.19
CA ILE A 186 4.55 21.42 10.42
C ILE A 186 5.57 20.76 11.35
N VAL A 187 5.99 19.56 11.01
CA VAL A 187 6.94 18.76 11.81
C VAL A 187 8.26 18.52 11.10
N LEU A 188 8.28 18.60 9.78
CA LEU A 188 9.46 18.40 8.98
C LEU A 188 9.95 19.73 8.42
N ASP A 189 11.11 20.16 8.88
CA ASP A 189 11.84 21.29 8.33
C ASP A 189 13.15 20.74 7.71
N SER A 190 13.09 20.39 6.44
CA SER A 190 14.25 19.97 5.68
C SER A 190 14.68 21.11 4.78
N GLN A 191 15.92 21.58 4.93
CA GLN A 191 16.50 22.61 4.06
C GLN A 191 16.71 22.11 2.62
N LYS A 192 16.71 20.80 2.40
CA LYS A 192 16.93 20.16 1.11
C LYS A 192 15.69 19.37 0.69
N ALA A 193 15.33 19.43 -0.57
CA ALA A 193 14.30 18.57 -1.14
C ALA A 193 14.95 17.34 -1.78
N TYR A 194 14.46 16.14 -1.45
CA TYR A 194 14.92 14.88 -2.00
C TYR A 194 13.91 14.35 -3.00
N SER A 195 14.37 14.07 -4.20
CA SER A 195 13.52 13.59 -5.29
C SER A 195 13.03 12.16 -5.04
N SER A 196 11.77 11.92 -5.33
CA SER A 196 11.18 10.57 -5.37
C SER A 196 11.24 9.95 -6.77
N ARG A 197 11.87 10.61 -7.74
CA ARG A 197 12.07 10.04 -9.07
C ARG A 197 13.19 9.02 -9.04
N PHE A 198 12.92 7.85 -9.60
CA PHE A 198 13.95 6.84 -9.78
C PHE A 198 15.02 7.33 -10.78
N HIS A 199 16.28 7.20 -10.39
CA HIS A 199 17.40 7.42 -11.30
C HIS A 199 17.40 6.36 -12.42
N SER A 200 18.04 6.65 -13.53
CA SER A 200 18.22 5.65 -14.61
C SER A 200 18.93 4.40 -14.10
N SER A 201 19.83 4.57 -13.13
CA SER A 201 20.60 3.50 -12.49
C SER A 201 19.84 2.68 -11.43
N GLY A 202 18.69 3.12 -10.93
CA GLY A 202 17.93 2.31 -9.97
C GLY A 202 17.16 3.09 -8.92
N GLY A 203 17.76 3.48 -7.83
CA GLY A 203 17.11 4.05 -6.66
C GLY A 203 16.56 5.47 -6.80
N ASN A 204 16.03 6.00 -5.72
CA ASN A 204 15.66 7.42 -5.61
C ASN A 204 16.11 8.01 -4.26
N GLU A 205 16.34 9.32 -4.25
CA GLU A 205 16.89 10.03 -3.09
C GLU A 205 15.96 9.99 -1.87
N ALA A 206 14.67 10.22 -2.04
CA ALA A 206 13.72 10.28 -0.93
C ALA A 206 13.65 8.94 -0.18
N TYR A 207 13.59 7.82 -0.91
CA TYR A 207 13.57 6.49 -0.30
C TYR A 207 14.88 6.14 0.39
N SER A 208 16.01 6.51 -0.25
CA SER A 208 17.33 6.34 0.36
C SER A 208 17.44 7.06 1.70
N VAL A 209 17.06 8.34 1.74
CA VAL A 209 17.13 9.16 2.96
C VAL A 209 16.21 8.62 4.04
N MET A 210 14.99 8.21 3.69
CA MET A 210 14.05 7.62 4.65
C MET A 210 14.58 6.28 5.18
N ALA A 211 15.08 5.40 4.33
CA ALA A 211 15.64 4.14 4.73
C ALA A 211 16.88 4.31 5.63
N ASN A 212 17.78 5.26 5.29
CA ASN A 212 18.95 5.58 6.10
C ASN A 212 18.55 6.14 7.47
N THR A 213 17.55 7.00 7.52
CA THR A 213 17.03 7.55 8.78
C THR A 213 16.42 6.45 9.64
N LEU A 214 15.55 5.62 9.08
CA LEU A 214 14.93 4.49 9.80
C LEU A 214 15.98 3.49 10.28
N ARG A 215 16.98 3.16 9.46
CA ARG A 215 18.11 2.32 9.88
C ARG A 215 18.81 2.88 11.11
N GLY A 216 19.03 4.21 11.13
CA GLY A 216 19.62 4.90 12.29
C GLY A 216 18.72 4.83 13.52
N ILE A 217 17.40 4.97 13.38
CA ILE A 217 16.44 4.86 14.48
C ILE A 217 16.45 3.47 15.08
N TYR A 218 16.46 2.42 14.24
CA TYR A 218 16.50 1.03 14.69
C TYR A 218 17.90 0.56 15.13
N GLY A 219 18.95 1.34 14.83
CA GLY A 219 20.32 1.06 15.28
C GLY A 219 20.92 -0.21 14.67
N THR A 220 20.56 -0.55 13.43
CA THR A 220 21.03 -1.76 12.75
C THR A 220 22.02 -1.47 11.64
N ASP A 221 22.81 -2.49 11.24
CA ASP A 221 23.80 -2.37 10.17
C ASP A 221 23.17 -2.22 8.79
N VAL A 222 22.02 -2.87 8.60
CA VAL A 222 21.29 -2.94 7.33
C VAL A 222 19.78 -2.74 7.58
N LEU A 223 19.12 -2.03 6.68
CA LEU A 223 17.67 -1.99 6.60
C LEU A 223 17.23 -2.43 5.21
N ILE A 224 16.18 -3.25 5.15
CA ILE A 224 15.56 -3.74 3.91
C ILE A 224 14.06 -3.45 3.98
N ALA A 225 13.53 -2.83 2.93
CA ALA A 225 12.11 -2.55 2.73
C ALA A 225 11.72 -2.83 1.29
N THR A 226 10.44 -3.01 1.00
CA THR A 226 9.96 -2.94 -0.38
C THR A 226 9.79 -1.48 -0.80
N GLY A 227 9.89 -1.17 -2.09
CA GLY A 227 9.59 0.17 -2.59
C GLY A 227 8.15 0.61 -2.26
N ASN A 228 7.23 -0.34 -2.13
CA ASN A 228 5.85 -0.11 -1.74
C ASN A 228 5.68 0.33 -0.27
N SER A 229 6.74 0.21 0.54
CA SER A 229 6.76 0.73 1.92
C SER A 229 6.81 2.27 1.96
N PHE A 230 7.07 2.91 0.82
CA PHE A 230 7.19 4.36 0.70
C PHE A 230 6.25 4.89 -0.40
N THR A 231 5.59 6.02 -0.16
CA THR A 231 4.48 6.50 -1.02
C THR A 231 4.92 7.36 -2.21
N GLY A 232 6.20 7.48 -2.51
CA GLY A 232 6.68 8.22 -3.68
C GLY A 232 6.58 9.75 -3.58
N ASN A 233 6.32 10.29 -2.39
CA ASN A 233 6.32 11.73 -2.18
C ASN A 233 7.74 12.29 -2.16
N VAL A 234 7.90 13.53 -2.64
CA VAL A 234 9.16 14.26 -2.48
C VAL A 234 9.32 14.61 -1.00
N LEU A 235 10.46 14.25 -0.43
CA LEU A 235 10.79 14.62 0.95
C LEU A 235 11.33 16.05 0.98
N LYS A 236 10.61 16.99 1.59
CA LYS A 236 10.96 18.42 1.62
C LYS A 236 10.42 19.11 2.85
N ALA A 237 10.88 20.36 3.09
CA ALA A 237 10.33 21.22 4.12
C ALA A 237 8.82 21.48 3.99
N GLY A 238 8.19 21.80 5.09
CA GLY A 238 6.78 22.16 5.16
C GLY A 238 5.83 20.96 5.24
N TYR A 239 6.32 19.78 5.57
CA TYR A 239 5.46 18.63 5.81
C TYR A 239 4.80 18.75 7.17
N THR A 240 3.49 18.54 7.17
CA THR A 240 2.72 18.34 8.39
C THR A 240 2.96 16.93 8.93
N GLU A 241 2.61 16.68 10.17
CA GLU A 241 2.69 15.35 10.79
C GLU A 241 1.96 14.30 9.97
N LYS A 242 0.77 14.65 9.49
CA LYS A 242 0.01 13.80 8.57
C LYS A 242 0.78 13.48 7.28
N MET A 243 1.31 14.49 6.61
CA MET A 243 2.06 14.29 5.36
C MET A 243 3.30 13.44 5.58
N ALA A 244 3.98 13.60 6.71
CA ALA A 244 5.11 12.77 7.09
C ALA A 244 4.68 11.31 7.32
N GLY A 245 3.57 11.10 8.05
CA GLY A 245 3.01 9.77 8.28
C GLY A 245 2.56 9.08 6.98
N ASP A 246 1.98 9.84 6.06
CA ASP A 246 1.53 9.33 4.76
C ASP A 246 2.67 8.93 3.80
N MET A 247 3.92 9.15 4.19
CA MET A 247 5.08 8.65 3.43
C MET A 247 5.35 7.16 3.65
N ILE A 248 4.78 6.56 4.69
CA ILE A 248 4.93 5.14 5.03
C ILE A 248 3.64 4.38 4.71
N MET A 249 3.75 3.26 4.02
CA MET A 249 2.64 2.37 3.65
C MET A 249 3.10 0.90 3.67
N PRO A 250 2.22 -0.07 3.98
CA PRO A 250 0.89 0.12 4.57
C PRO A 250 0.95 0.62 6.02
N ASN A 251 -0.17 1.05 6.57
CA ASN A 251 -0.22 1.62 7.92
C ASN A 251 0.14 0.61 9.03
N ASP A 252 0.03 -0.69 8.75
CA ASP A 252 0.38 -1.80 9.64
C ASP A 252 1.76 -2.39 9.35
N LEU A 253 2.62 -1.65 8.65
CA LEU A 253 4.00 -2.04 8.42
C LEU A 253 4.77 -2.07 9.74
N LEU A 254 5.43 -3.19 10.02
CA LEU A 254 6.22 -3.41 11.23
C LEU A 254 7.71 -3.51 10.89
N ALA A 255 8.55 -3.30 11.90
CA ALA A 255 9.99 -3.45 11.78
C ALA A 255 10.45 -4.68 12.58
N TYR A 256 11.18 -5.56 11.94
CA TYR A 256 11.72 -6.79 12.53
C TYR A 256 13.23 -6.78 12.41
N SER A 257 13.93 -6.89 13.52
CA SER A 257 15.39 -6.88 13.56
C SER A 257 15.93 -8.22 13.99
N SER A 258 16.92 -8.73 13.25
CA SER A 258 17.58 -9.99 13.54
C SER A 258 19.08 -9.90 13.28
N LYS A 259 19.85 -10.87 13.80
CA LYS A 259 21.23 -11.11 13.36
C LYS A 259 21.19 -12.07 12.18
N MET A 260 21.89 -11.72 11.11
CA MET A 260 22.01 -12.54 9.92
C MET A 260 23.48 -12.74 9.55
N SER A 261 23.83 -13.93 9.08
CA SER A 261 25.07 -14.16 8.34
C SER A 261 24.99 -13.46 6.97
N GLY A 262 26.14 -13.28 6.32
CA GLY A 262 26.14 -12.71 4.95
C GLY A 262 25.41 -13.61 3.95
N ALA A 263 25.38 -14.92 4.16
CA ALA A 263 24.59 -15.86 3.36
C ALA A 263 23.09 -15.60 3.53
N GLU A 264 22.59 -15.52 4.77
CA GLU A 264 21.18 -15.23 5.08
C GLU A 264 20.75 -13.84 4.59
N LEU A 265 21.61 -12.84 4.76
CA LEU A 265 21.36 -11.48 4.25
C LEU A 265 21.19 -11.49 2.72
N LYS A 266 22.06 -12.18 1.98
CA LYS A 266 21.96 -12.29 0.51
C LYS A 266 20.69 -13.01 0.08
N GLU A 267 20.30 -14.09 0.76
CA GLU A 267 19.06 -14.81 0.48
C GLU A 267 17.84 -13.96 0.80
N THR A 268 17.84 -13.22 1.93
CA THR A 268 16.79 -12.27 2.27
C THR A 268 16.63 -11.20 1.19
N VAL A 269 17.72 -10.54 0.79
CA VAL A 269 17.68 -9.54 -0.29
C VAL A 269 17.18 -10.15 -1.60
N LYS A 270 17.59 -11.38 -1.92
CA LYS A 270 17.13 -12.10 -3.11
C LYS A 270 15.62 -12.30 -3.09
N ASN A 271 15.05 -12.70 -1.95
CA ASN A 271 13.61 -12.85 -1.79
C ASN A 271 12.85 -11.53 -2.01
N PHE A 272 13.41 -10.39 -1.61
CA PHE A 272 12.84 -9.09 -1.90
C PHE A 272 12.95 -8.69 -3.38
N VAL A 273 13.95 -9.18 -4.11
CA VAL A 273 14.17 -8.86 -5.54
C VAL A 273 13.39 -9.80 -6.46
N GLU A 274 13.46 -11.09 -6.22
CA GLU A 274 12.94 -12.13 -7.11
C GLU A 274 11.52 -12.57 -6.71
N GLY A 275 11.12 -12.28 -5.47
CA GLY A 275 9.89 -12.77 -4.89
C GLY A 275 10.03 -14.21 -4.37
N TYR A 276 9.00 -14.70 -3.71
CA TYR A 276 8.93 -16.07 -3.20
C TYR A 276 7.48 -16.59 -3.25
N GLU A 277 7.32 -17.88 -3.30
CA GLU A 277 6.02 -18.54 -3.38
C GLU A 277 5.17 -18.22 -2.14
N GLY A 278 3.96 -17.71 -2.37
CA GLY A 278 3.03 -17.29 -1.30
C GLY A 278 3.28 -15.90 -0.72
N GLY A 279 4.30 -15.17 -1.18
CA GLY A 279 4.67 -13.86 -0.69
C GLY A 279 4.64 -12.75 -1.73
N PHE A 280 5.41 -11.72 -1.46
CA PHE A 280 5.51 -10.56 -2.34
C PHE A 280 6.35 -10.87 -3.57
N ILE A 281 5.82 -10.55 -4.75
CA ILE A 281 6.54 -10.62 -6.03
C ILE A 281 6.66 -9.19 -6.58
N PRO A 282 7.87 -8.66 -6.79
CA PRO A 282 8.05 -7.37 -7.42
C PRO A 282 7.48 -7.37 -8.85
N PHE A 283 6.54 -6.46 -9.12
CA PHE A 283 5.84 -6.39 -10.40
C PHE A 283 6.28 -5.19 -11.26
N ASN A 284 7.03 -4.26 -10.67
CA ASN A 284 7.61 -3.14 -11.36
C ASN A 284 8.81 -2.58 -10.57
N ARG A 285 9.54 -1.65 -11.18
CA ARG A 285 10.70 -1.01 -10.58
C ARG A 285 10.40 -0.31 -9.23
N GLY A 286 9.20 0.23 -9.07
CA GLY A 286 8.80 0.91 -7.84
C GLY A 286 8.58 -0.03 -6.67
N SER A 287 8.42 -1.32 -6.93
CA SER A 287 8.26 -2.35 -5.92
C SER A 287 9.55 -3.07 -5.53
N LEU A 288 10.66 -2.81 -6.25
CA LEU A 288 11.98 -3.36 -5.91
C LEU A 288 12.42 -2.92 -4.51
N PRO A 289 13.33 -3.66 -3.86
CA PRO A 289 13.76 -3.34 -2.51
C PRO A 289 14.44 -1.99 -2.40
N VAL A 290 14.18 -1.33 -1.29
CA VAL A 290 14.94 -0.18 -0.81
C VAL A 290 15.83 -0.69 0.31
N VAL A 291 17.13 -0.56 0.14
CA VAL A 291 18.11 -1.01 1.13
C VAL A 291 18.91 0.17 1.68
N SER A 292 19.37 0.05 2.91
CA SER A 292 20.27 0.99 3.55
C SER A 292 21.40 0.25 4.26
N GLY A 293 22.61 0.79 4.20
CA GLY A 293 23.82 0.18 4.73
C GLY A 293 24.47 -0.88 3.83
N ILE A 294 23.82 -1.19 2.72
CA ILE A 294 24.34 -2.04 1.63
C ILE A 294 23.90 -1.48 0.28
N SER A 295 24.50 -1.99 -0.79
CA SER A 295 24.08 -1.69 -2.18
C SER A 295 23.82 -2.99 -2.92
N VAL A 296 22.78 -2.98 -3.79
CA VAL A 296 22.37 -4.13 -4.58
C VAL A 296 22.47 -3.86 -6.08
N GLU A 297 22.88 -4.86 -6.83
CA GLU A 297 22.85 -4.86 -8.29
C GLU A 297 21.77 -5.85 -8.74
N ILE A 298 20.79 -5.35 -9.49
CA ILE A 298 19.62 -6.11 -9.95
C ILE A 298 19.64 -6.12 -11.48
N LYS A 299 19.31 -7.24 -12.06
CA LYS A 299 19.16 -7.42 -13.51
C LYS A 299 17.68 -7.57 -13.83
N GLU A 300 17.21 -6.78 -14.80
CA GLU A 300 15.89 -6.94 -15.39
C GLU A 300 15.92 -8.06 -16.43
N THR A 301 14.94 -8.95 -16.40
CA THR A 301 14.79 -10.10 -17.31
C THR A 301 13.38 -10.10 -17.91
N GLU A 302 13.12 -10.97 -18.87
CA GLU A 302 11.78 -11.13 -19.46
C GLU A 302 10.74 -11.60 -18.41
N ASP A 303 11.18 -12.35 -17.39
CA ASP A 303 10.32 -12.94 -16.37
C ASP A 303 10.27 -12.12 -15.07
N GLY A 304 10.97 -10.98 -14.99
CA GLY A 304 11.02 -10.14 -13.80
C GLY A 304 12.41 -9.63 -13.45
N TYR A 305 12.81 -9.78 -12.21
CA TYR A 305 14.07 -9.25 -11.67
C TYR A 305 14.91 -10.34 -11.03
N THR A 306 16.23 -10.25 -11.17
CA THR A 306 17.18 -11.18 -10.56
C THR A 306 18.27 -10.42 -9.81
N LEU A 307 18.59 -10.86 -8.60
CA LEU A 307 19.69 -10.31 -7.80
C LEU A 307 21.04 -10.75 -8.38
N SER A 308 21.86 -9.79 -8.78
CA SER A 308 23.19 -10.08 -9.32
C SER A 308 24.29 -9.97 -8.26
N LYS A 309 24.15 -8.98 -7.33
CA LYS A 309 25.22 -8.71 -6.38
C LYS A 309 24.71 -7.95 -5.16
N VAL A 310 25.32 -8.23 -4.00
CA VAL A 310 25.16 -7.45 -2.77
C VAL A 310 26.53 -7.00 -2.28
N THR A 311 26.66 -5.70 -1.98
CA THR A 311 27.93 -5.13 -1.51
C THR A 311 27.70 -4.24 -0.29
N LYS A 312 28.73 -4.14 0.56
CA LYS A 312 28.83 -3.15 1.64
C LYS A 312 30.14 -2.39 1.46
N ASP A 313 30.08 -1.07 1.45
CA ASP A 313 31.26 -0.20 1.23
C ASP A 313 32.07 -0.58 -0.03
N GLY A 314 31.35 -0.94 -1.11
CA GLY A 314 31.93 -1.37 -2.39
C GLY A 314 32.53 -2.79 -2.40
N LYS A 315 32.55 -3.50 -1.28
CA LYS A 315 33.06 -4.87 -1.18
C LYS A 315 31.92 -5.87 -1.19
N GLN A 316 32.14 -7.00 -1.84
CA GLN A 316 31.17 -8.10 -1.84
C GLN A 316 31.07 -8.71 -0.43
N ILE A 317 29.85 -8.90 0.05
CA ILE A 317 29.55 -9.53 1.33
C ILE A 317 29.95 -11.01 1.26
N GLN A 318 30.72 -11.47 2.24
CA GLN A 318 31.08 -12.89 2.40
C GLN A 318 29.99 -13.62 3.18
N ASP A 319 29.90 -14.94 3.04
CA ASP A 319 28.87 -15.76 3.68
C ASP A 319 28.97 -15.73 5.20
N GLU A 320 30.19 -15.62 5.72
CA GLU A 320 30.53 -15.63 7.15
C GLU A 320 30.42 -14.25 7.81
N ASP A 321 30.26 -13.17 7.05
CA ASP A 321 30.03 -11.84 7.60
C ASP A 321 28.77 -11.87 8.48
N THR A 322 28.69 -11.02 9.50
CA THR A 322 27.54 -10.96 10.40
C THR A 322 26.99 -9.53 10.45
N PHE A 323 25.69 -9.40 10.37
CA PHE A 323 24.98 -8.10 10.34
C PHE A 323 23.79 -8.12 11.29
N THR A 324 23.50 -6.98 11.89
CA THR A 324 22.17 -6.69 12.42
C THR A 324 21.32 -6.12 11.29
N VAL A 325 20.16 -6.73 11.03
CA VAL A 325 19.32 -6.39 9.87
C VAL A 325 17.91 -6.07 10.34
N THR A 326 17.38 -4.95 9.92
CA THR A 326 15.96 -4.62 10.07
C THR A 326 15.24 -4.81 8.73
N CYS A 327 14.22 -5.65 8.72
CA CYS A 327 13.29 -5.80 7.62
C CYS A 327 11.98 -5.07 7.92
N LEU A 328 11.48 -4.28 6.98
CA LEU A 328 10.17 -3.67 7.07
C LEU A 328 9.17 -4.54 6.31
N ALA A 329 8.22 -5.12 7.02
CA ALA A 329 7.24 -6.03 6.45
C ALA A 329 5.93 -6.01 7.25
N THR A 330 4.84 -6.47 6.65
CA THR A 330 3.63 -6.81 7.40
C THR A 330 3.82 -8.18 8.07
N SER A 331 3.03 -8.46 9.11
CA SER A 331 3.10 -9.74 9.83
C SER A 331 3.01 -10.96 8.90
N LYS A 332 2.19 -10.87 7.85
CA LYS A 332 2.04 -11.93 6.85
C LYS A 332 3.32 -12.20 6.04
N HIS A 333 4.06 -11.16 5.72
CA HIS A 333 5.29 -11.30 4.92
C HIS A 333 6.48 -11.78 5.75
N MET A 334 6.36 -11.79 7.07
CA MET A 334 7.45 -12.23 7.96
C MET A 334 7.69 -13.73 7.97
N GLU A 335 6.67 -14.54 7.67
CA GLU A 335 6.81 -16.01 7.58
C GLU A 335 7.83 -16.44 6.51
N ALA A 336 8.16 -15.55 5.60
CA ALA A 336 9.13 -15.79 4.52
C ALA A 336 10.58 -15.46 4.87
N TYR A 337 10.83 -14.87 6.03
CA TYR A 337 12.19 -14.52 6.43
C TYR A 337 12.76 -15.61 7.35
N PRO A 338 14.03 -15.99 7.17
CA PRO A 338 14.70 -16.93 8.07
C PRO A 338 14.99 -16.23 9.41
N ALA A 339 13.97 -16.02 10.23
CA ALA A 339 14.07 -15.20 11.42
C ALA A 339 13.37 -15.86 12.60
N ASP A 340 13.82 -17.02 12.99
CA ASP A 340 13.12 -17.71 14.07
C ASP A 340 13.83 -17.71 15.42
N GLU A 341 15.15 -17.66 15.51
CA GLU A 341 15.81 -17.74 16.80
C GLU A 341 16.63 -16.50 17.20
N ASN A 342 16.83 -15.55 16.29
CA ASN A 342 17.73 -14.40 16.49
C ASN A 342 17.04 -13.04 16.39
N ILE A 343 15.72 -12.97 16.49
CA ILE A 343 14.99 -11.69 16.51
C ILE A 343 15.46 -10.91 17.74
N VAL A 344 16.17 -9.81 17.50
CA VAL A 344 16.71 -8.94 18.54
C VAL A 344 15.71 -7.87 18.94
N PHE A 345 14.79 -7.54 18.04
CA PHE A 345 13.78 -6.52 18.25
C PHE A 345 12.48 -6.98 17.63
N ASP A 346 11.51 -7.21 18.47
CA ASP A 346 10.11 -7.22 18.13
C ASP A 346 9.63 -5.77 18.34
N GLY A 347 9.28 -5.08 17.29
CA GLY A 347 8.76 -3.71 17.34
C GLY A 347 7.48 -3.58 18.17
N GLY A 348 6.96 -4.68 18.71
CA GLY A 348 5.68 -4.73 19.39
C GLY A 348 4.57 -4.26 18.45
N ASP A 349 3.55 -3.63 19.02
CA ASP A 349 2.43 -3.05 18.24
C ASP A 349 2.77 -1.69 17.59
N THR A 350 4.00 -1.19 17.74
CA THR A 350 4.42 0.12 17.18
C THR A 350 4.74 -0.02 15.70
N THR A 351 3.97 0.64 14.87
CA THR A 351 4.19 0.60 13.42
C THR A 351 5.39 1.42 12.99
N VAL A 352 5.93 1.12 11.80
CA VAL A 352 6.98 1.94 11.18
C VAL A 352 6.50 3.37 10.94
N LYS A 353 5.21 3.54 10.63
CA LYS A 353 4.57 4.85 10.48
C LYS A 353 4.62 5.63 11.79
N ASP A 354 4.26 5.01 12.91
CA ASP A 354 4.28 5.68 14.22
C ASP A 354 5.72 6.05 14.64
N THR A 355 6.66 5.14 14.41
CA THR A 355 8.09 5.38 14.66
C THR A 355 8.62 6.56 13.84
N TRP A 356 8.33 6.60 12.55
CA TRP A 356 8.72 7.68 11.66
C TRP A 356 8.07 9.01 12.03
N THR A 357 6.74 9.00 12.23
CA THR A 357 5.97 10.19 12.59
C THR A 357 6.43 10.76 13.93
N GLY A 358 6.63 9.90 14.94
CA GLY A 358 7.16 10.32 16.24
C GLY A 358 8.54 10.95 16.12
N TYR A 359 9.45 10.32 15.36
CA TYR A 359 10.79 10.85 15.14
C TYR A 359 10.80 12.26 14.56
N VAL A 360 10.01 12.52 13.52
CA VAL A 360 9.95 13.86 12.89
C VAL A 360 9.16 14.85 13.73
N SER A 361 8.15 14.41 14.47
CA SER A 361 7.33 15.27 15.35
C SER A 361 8.10 15.75 16.58
N ASP A 362 9.09 15.01 17.03
CA ASP A 362 10.02 15.39 18.10
C ASP A 362 11.06 16.45 17.65
N GLY A 363 10.98 16.88 16.41
CA GLY A 363 11.88 17.89 15.84
C GLY A 363 13.26 17.35 15.47
N ASN A 364 13.41 16.04 15.35
CA ASN A 364 14.65 15.43 14.90
C ASN A 364 14.92 15.77 13.44
N ALA A 365 16.10 16.27 13.14
CA ALA A 365 16.50 16.58 11.78
C ALA A 365 16.74 15.31 10.98
N ILE A 366 16.33 15.33 9.72
CA ILE A 366 16.75 14.31 8.76
C ILE A 366 18.17 14.64 8.33
N LEU A 367 19.13 13.94 8.92
CA LEU A 367 20.56 14.15 8.69
C LEU A 367 21.16 13.16 7.68
N ALA A 368 20.39 12.15 7.29
CA ALA A 368 20.87 11.17 6.34
C ALA A 368 21.03 11.77 4.94
N GLU A 369 22.15 11.51 4.30
CA GLU A 369 22.35 11.83 2.89
C GLU A 369 21.86 10.67 2.01
N PRO A 370 21.39 10.94 0.77
CA PRO A 370 21.00 9.90 -0.15
C PRO A 370 22.22 9.08 -0.59
N GLU A 371 22.05 7.76 -0.64
CA GLU A 371 23.04 6.81 -1.12
C GLU A 371 22.52 6.09 -2.37
N ASP A 372 23.43 5.71 -3.26
CA ASP A 372 23.10 4.85 -4.40
C ASP A 372 22.98 3.40 -3.91
N TYR A 373 21.77 3.05 -3.44
CA TYR A 373 21.51 1.74 -2.84
C TYR A 373 21.19 0.65 -3.87
N MET A 374 20.86 1.02 -5.11
CA MET A 374 20.45 0.08 -6.14
C MET A 374 21.01 0.45 -7.50
N THR A 375 21.55 -0.54 -8.22
CA THR A 375 21.90 -0.44 -9.64
C THR A 375 21.03 -1.44 -10.41
N LEU A 376 20.25 -0.94 -11.37
CA LEU A 376 19.41 -1.75 -12.26
C LEU A 376 20.08 -1.83 -13.64
N ARG A 377 20.22 -3.05 -14.20
CA ARG A 377 20.82 -3.33 -15.50
C ARG A 377 19.91 -4.16 -16.39
#